data_3d115a95d0fb9a85acc42869364e3df6
#
_entry.id   3d115a95d0fb9a85acc42869364e3df6
#
_cell.length_a   1.000
_cell.length_b   1.000
_cell.length_c   1.000
_cell.angle_alpha   90.00
_cell.angle_beta   90.00
_cell.angle_gamma   90.00
#
_symmetry.space_group_name_H-M   'P 1'
#
loop_
_entity.id
_entity.type
_entity.pdbx_description
1 polymer ?
#
loop_
_entity_poly.entity_id
_entity_poly.type
_entity_poly.pdbx_seq_one_letter_code
_entity_poly.pdbx_strand_id
1 'polypeptide(L)'
;MDNYEKQVYTGRELFLKYDQDKLIKKYGLKHDEEYLYLKYIGTEYRINRRNGAIEYATGEEWTDCREYTVVMTIYDFLCCSGQEILPPLTGQWQPVGRFVTAGSSPSTDPFVKKYARAFSGKVEEVKQACICLGGKQTKRLAGADLTFEMPVLPDFSVLLQFWDGDEEFPPKILLLWDKVSLSYLHFETTYYLQGDLLKAILQTIG
;
A
#
# COMPACT_ATOMS: atom_id res chain seq x y z
N MET A 1 -13.30 -19.75 -14.04
CA MET A 1 -12.26 -19.04 -13.23
C MET A 1 -11.48 -18.18 -14.19
N ASP A 2 -11.59 -16.86 -14.06
CA ASP A 2 -10.82 -15.93 -14.87
C ASP A 2 -9.35 -15.86 -14.39
N ASN A 3 -8.52 -15.03 -15.05
CA ASN A 3 -7.10 -14.96 -14.74
C ASN A 3 -6.83 -14.35 -13.34
N TYR A 4 -7.68 -13.39 -12.92
CA TYR A 4 -7.57 -12.75 -11.60
C TYR A 4 -7.96 -13.72 -10.48
N GLU A 5 -9.04 -14.46 -10.66
CA GLU A 5 -9.47 -15.52 -9.71
C GLU A 5 -8.39 -16.60 -9.53
N LYS A 6 -7.70 -16.97 -10.62
CA LYS A 6 -6.57 -17.93 -10.54
C LYS A 6 -5.41 -17.38 -9.72
N GLN A 7 -5.08 -16.11 -9.89
CA GLN A 7 -3.98 -15.49 -9.13
C GLN A 7 -4.31 -15.37 -7.65
N VAL A 8 -5.54 -14.95 -7.31
CA VAL A 8 -6.03 -14.93 -5.92
C VAL A 8 -6.00 -16.32 -5.32
N TYR A 9 -6.45 -17.34 -6.06
CA TYR A 9 -6.39 -18.73 -5.61
C TYR A 9 -4.94 -19.16 -5.33
N THR A 10 -4.02 -18.86 -6.24
CA THR A 10 -2.59 -19.18 -6.08
C THR A 10 -1.97 -18.48 -4.87
N GLY A 11 -2.27 -17.19 -4.66
CA GLY A 11 -1.81 -16.43 -3.49
C GLY A 11 -2.33 -17.02 -2.19
N ARG A 12 -3.61 -17.42 -2.16
CA ARG A 12 -4.25 -18.12 -1.03
C ARG A 12 -3.57 -19.44 -0.72
N GLU A 13 -3.37 -20.29 -1.73
CA GLU A 13 -2.68 -21.59 -1.57
C GLU A 13 -1.24 -21.41 -1.08
N LEU A 14 -0.56 -20.36 -1.55
CA LEU A 14 0.78 -20.05 -1.07
C LEU A 14 0.76 -19.68 0.41
N PHE A 15 -0.13 -18.76 0.80
CA PHE A 15 -0.30 -18.36 2.21
C PHE A 15 -0.57 -19.56 3.13
N LEU A 16 -1.45 -20.48 2.72
CA LEU A 16 -1.79 -21.67 3.51
C LEU A 16 -0.63 -22.64 3.67
N LYS A 17 0.37 -22.60 2.79
CA LYS A 17 1.60 -23.41 2.88
C LYS A 17 2.68 -22.80 3.77
N TYR A 18 2.57 -21.49 4.06
CA TYR A 18 3.52 -20.83 4.94
C TYR A 18 3.30 -21.22 6.40
N ASP A 19 4.40 -21.25 7.15
CA ASP A 19 4.37 -21.34 8.60
C ASP A 19 3.82 -20.01 9.17
N GLN A 20 2.55 -20.03 9.55
CA GLN A 20 1.83 -18.84 10.00
C GLN A 20 2.38 -18.29 11.32
N ASP A 21 2.93 -19.13 12.18
CA ASP A 21 3.55 -18.68 13.44
C ASP A 21 4.85 -17.90 13.16
N LYS A 22 5.57 -18.28 12.10
CA LYS A 22 6.70 -17.48 11.61
C LYS A 22 6.24 -16.16 11.02
N LEU A 23 5.13 -16.11 10.27
CA LEU A 23 4.57 -14.86 9.77
C LEU A 23 4.14 -13.92 10.91
N ILE A 24 3.46 -14.46 11.93
CA ILE A 24 3.05 -13.71 13.12
C ILE A 24 4.27 -13.06 13.78
N LYS A 25 5.32 -13.85 14.01
CA LYS A 25 6.55 -13.37 14.65
C LYS A 25 7.29 -12.35 13.79
N LYS A 26 7.38 -12.60 12.48
CA LYS A 26 8.09 -11.77 11.51
C LYS A 26 7.50 -10.37 11.38
N TYR A 27 6.17 -10.27 11.33
CA TYR A 27 5.44 -9.01 11.12
C TYR A 27 4.78 -8.45 12.39
N GLY A 28 4.99 -9.10 13.56
CA GLY A 28 4.35 -8.67 14.80
C GLY A 28 2.82 -8.68 14.75
N LEU A 29 2.22 -9.63 14.00
CA LEU A 29 0.78 -9.61 13.73
C LEU A 29 -0.03 -9.94 14.98
N LYS A 30 -1.10 -9.19 15.21
CA LYS A 30 -2.16 -9.64 16.13
C LYS A 30 -2.81 -10.89 15.53
N HIS A 31 -3.20 -11.82 16.40
CA HIS A 31 -3.82 -13.08 15.97
C HIS A 31 -4.67 -13.70 17.07
N ASP A 32 -5.54 -14.60 16.67
CA ASP A 32 -6.22 -15.56 17.52
C ASP A 32 -6.16 -16.96 16.87
N GLU A 33 -7.01 -17.90 17.30
CA GLU A 33 -7.04 -19.25 16.77
C GLU A 33 -7.53 -19.34 15.31
N GLU A 34 -8.34 -18.35 14.88
CA GLU A 34 -9.00 -18.36 13.58
C GLU A 34 -8.41 -17.35 12.59
N TYR A 35 -7.86 -16.23 13.06
CA TYR A 35 -7.48 -15.11 12.21
C TYR A 35 -6.09 -14.54 12.52
N LEU A 36 -5.44 -14.02 11.47
CA LEU A 36 -4.35 -13.04 11.55
C LEU A 36 -4.92 -11.66 11.24
N TYR A 37 -4.47 -10.63 11.94
CA TYR A 37 -4.93 -9.26 11.77
C TYR A 37 -3.79 -8.37 11.30
N LEU A 38 -4.06 -7.51 10.31
CA LEU A 38 -3.14 -6.48 9.87
C LEU A 38 -3.89 -5.22 9.43
N LYS A 39 -3.17 -4.11 9.43
CA LYS A 39 -3.70 -2.86 8.89
C LYS A 39 -3.10 -2.60 7.51
N TYR A 40 -3.96 -2.29 6.54
CA TYR A 40 -3.59 -1.89 5.19
C TYR A 40 -4.24 -0.56 4.85
N ILE A 41 -3.43 0.47 4.60
CA ILE A 41 -3.86 1.84 4.27
C ILE A 41 -5.01 2.32 5.19
N GLY A 42 -4.75 2.31 6.50
CA GLY A 42 -5.69 2.79 7.51
C GLY A 42 -6.85 1.83 7.86
N THR A 43 -7.16 0.85 7.02
CA THR A 43 -8.24 -0.12 7.23
C THR A 43 -7.71 -1.39 7.89
N GLU A 44 -8.47 -1.96 8.83
CA GLU A 44 -8.14 -3.25 9.43
C GLU A 44 -8.64 -4.40 8.58
N TYR A 45 -7.77 -5.38 8.39
CA TYR A 45 -8.04 -6.64 7.67
C TYR A 45 -7.76 -7.82 8.58
N ARG A 46 -8.48 -8.93 8.33
CA ARG A 46 -8.18 -10.23 8.92
C ARG A 46 -8.10 -11.30 7.86
N ILE A 47 -7.21 -12.25 8.06
CA ILE A 47 -6.99 -13.39 7.17
C ILE A 47 -7.33 -14.66 7.94
N ASN A 48 -8.26 -15.45 7.43
CA ASN A 48 -8.63 -16.72 8.04
C ASN A 48 -7.48 -17.73 7.93
N ARG A 49 -7.04 -18.25 9.04
CA ARG A 49 -5.86 -19.14 9.15
C ARG A 49 -6.07 -20.49 8.47
N ARG A 50 -7.33 -20.95 8.33
CA ARG A 50 -7.66 -22.29 7.80
C ARG A 50 -7.90 -22.28 6.29
N ASN A 51 -8.50 -21.21 5.77
CA ASN A 51 -8.88 -21.14 4.36
C ASN A 51 -8.28 -19.94 3.60
N GLY A 52 -7.55 -19.05 4.29
CA GLY A 52 -6.90 -17.90 3.71
C GLY A 52 -7.83 -16.75 3.31
N ALA A 53 -9.15 -16.83 3.50
CA ALA A 53 -10.07 -15.75 3.15
C ALA A 53 -9.68 -14.44 3.84
N ILE A 54 -9.78 -13.34 3.10
CA ILE A 54 -9.46 -11.99 3.61
C ILE A 54 -10.76 -11.21 3.75
N GLU A 55 -10.94 -10.60 4.91
CA GLU A 55 -12.05 -9.73 5.23
C GLU A 55 -11.53 -8.39 5.74
N TYR A 56 -12.32 -7.32 5.59
CA TYR A 56 -12.02 -6.00 6.12
C TYR A 56 -13.09 -5.52 7.09
N ALA A 57 -12.70 -4.69 8.04
CA ALA A 57 -13.61 -4.14 9.04
C ALA A 57 -14.52 -3.05 8.44
N THR A 58 -15.83 -3.18 8.70
CA THR A 58 -16.87 -2.21 8.36
C THR A 58 -17.62 -1.84 9.66
N GLY A 59 -17.08 -0.88 10.42
CA GLY A 59 -17.59 -0.62 11.78
C GLY A 59 -17.32 -1.80 12.70
N GLU A 60 -18.38 -2.42 13.24
CA GLU A 60 -18.28 -3.61 14.10
C GLU A 60 -18.34 -4.94 13.34
N GLU A 61 -18.57 -4.90 12.02
CA GLU A 61 -18.73 -6.09 11.18
C GLU A 61 -17.48 -6.35 10.32
N TRP A 62 -17.38 -7.59 9.80
CA TRP A 62 -16.34 -8.00 8.86
C TRP A 62 -16.97 -8.37 7.52
N THR A 63 -16.41 -7.83 6.45
CA THR A 63 -16.90 -8.02 5.07
C THR A 63 -15.84 -8.70 4.22
N ASP A 64 -16.26 -9.66 3.40
CA ASP A 64 -15.37 -10.38 2.46
C ASP A 64 -14.70 -9.41 1.49
N CYS A 65 -13.37 -9.42 1.43
CA CYS A 65 -12.58 -8.57 0.56
C CYS A 65 -12.43 -9.21 -0.81
N ARG A 66 -13.01 -8.56 -1.84
CA ARG A 66 -12.96 -9.01 -3.24
C ARG A 66 -12.12 -8.10 -4.14
N GLU A 67 -11.59 -7.02 -3.59
CA GLU A 67 -10.70 -6.11 -4.33
C GLU A 67 -9.38 -6.81 -4.63
N TYR A 68 -9.20 -7.16 -5.91
CA TYR A 68 -8.03 -7.93 -6.37
C TYR A 68 -6.69 -7.35 -5.91
N THR A 69 -6.49 -6.03 -6.08
CA THR A 69 -5.24 -5.35 -5.75
C THR A 69 -4.93 -5.43 -4.24
N VAL A 70 -5.95 -5.27 -3.41
CA VAL A 70 -5.85 -5.38 -1.95
C VAL A 70 -5.47 -6.80 -1.54
N VAL A 71 -6.22 -7.80 -2.03
CA VAL A 71 -6.00 -9.22 -1.70
C VAL A 71 -4.60 -9.66 -2.12
N MET A 72 -4.18 -9.31 -3.35
CA MET A 72 -2.85 -9.66 -3.85
C MET A 72 -1.73 -8.94 -3.10
N THR A 73 -1.93 -7.67 -2.73
CA THR A 73 -0.94 -6.94 -1.92
C THR A 73 -0.75 -7.57 -0.54
N ILE A 74 -1.84 -7.98 0.12
CA ILE A 74 -1.77 -8.62 1.44
C ILE A 74 -1.05 -9.99 1.35
N TYR A 75 -1.40 -10.83 0.38
CA TYR A 75 -0.68 -12.11 0.20
C TYR A 75 0.77 -11.91 -0.18
N ASP A 76 1.06 -10.95 -1.05
CA ASP A 76 2.43 -10.65 -1.45
C ASP A 76 3.26 -10.18 -0.26
N PHE A 77 2.76 -9.24 0.52
CA PHE A 77 3.42 -8.76 1.73
C PHE A 77 3.75 -9.91 2.70
N LEU A 78 2.80 -10.80 2.93
CA LEU A 78 3.01 -11.92 3.86
C LEU A 78 3.97 -12.97 3.32
N CYS A 79 3.96 -13.24 2.01
CA CYS A 79 4.61 -14.39 1.40
C CYS A 79 5.81 -14.06 0.49
N CYS A 80 6.04 -12.79 0.12
CA CYS A 80 7.09 -12.40 -0.83
C CYS A 80 8.49 -12.66 -0.28
N SER A 81 8.75 -12.22 0.93
CA SER A 81 10.10 -12.27 1.47
C SER A 81 10.43 -13.63 2.10
N GLY A 82 11.40 -14.32 1.52
CA GLY A 82 12.01 -15.51 2.13
C GLY A 82 12.89 -15.24 3.36
N GLN A 83 13.10 -13.95 3.73
CA GLN A 83 13.93 -13.57 4.87
C GLN A 83 13.16 -13.77 6.18
N GLU A 84 13.81 -14.27 7.20
CA GLU A 84 13.22 -14.40 8.54
C GLU A 84 13.05 -13.05 9.24
N ILE A 85 13.97 -12.11 8.96
CA ILE A 85 13.97 -10.75 9.53
C ILE A 85 14.00 -9.77 8.37
N LEU A 86 13.04 -8.85 8.35
CA LEU A 86 13.01 -7.76 7.37
C LEU A 86 14.00 -6.66 7.76
N PRO A 87 14.69 -6.05 6.79
CA PRO A 87 15.52 -4.89 7.06
C PRO A 87 14.63 -3.72 7.51
N PRO A 88 15.01 -2.95 8.53
CA PRO A 88 14.26 -1.76 8.90
C PRO A 88 14.26 -0.74 7.74
N LEU A 89 13.19 0.06 7.65
CA LEU A 89 13.16 1.17 6.71
C LEU A 89 14.32 2.13 7.00
N THR A 90 14.94 2.61 5.94
CA THR A 90 16.17 3.42 6.03
C THR A 90 15.91 4.92 5.97
N GLY A 91 14.69 5.33 5.58
CA GLY A 91 14.35 6.73 5.30
C GLY A 91 14.99 7.27 4.01
N GLN A 92 15.60 6.40 3.19
CA GLN A 92 16.18 6.79 1.91
C GLN A 92 15.15 6.54 0.79
N TRP A 93 14.44 7.60 0.45
CA TRP A 93 13.32 7.60 -0.46
C TRP A 93 13.74 7.75 -1.91
N GLN A 94 13.16 6.94 -2.80
CA GLN A 94 13.42 6.99 -4.23
C GLN A 94 12.18 6.64 -5.07
N PRO A 95 12.07 7.13 -6.32
CA PRO A 95 11.02 6.71 -7.23
C PRO A 95 11.08 5.21 -7.53
N VAL A 96 9.91 4.59 -7.74
CA VAL A 96 9.80 3.14 -8.04
C VAL A 96 10.66 2.71 -9.24
N GLY A 97 10.78 3.55 -10.26
CA GLY A 97 11.60 3.27 -11.43
C GLY A 97 13.10 3.09 -11.15
N ARG A 98 13.58 3.46 -9.97
CA ARG A 98 14.98 3.20 -9.56
C ARG A 98 15.27 1.76 -9.15
N PHE A 99 14.24 0.97 -8.90
CA PHE A 99 14.40 -0.45 -8.56
C PHE A 99 14.64 -1.36 -9.76
N VAL A 100 14.42 -0.87 -10.97
CA VAL A 100 14.54 -1.65 -12.21
C VAL A 100 15.51 -0.99 -13.17
N THR A 101 16.08 -1.80 -14.05
CA THR A 101 16.96 -1.30 -15.14
C THR A 101 16.16 -0.44 -16.10
N ALA A 102 16.76 0.61 -16.61
CA ALA A 102 16.12 1.54 -17.54
C ALA A 102 15.41 0.82 -18.69
N GLY A 103 14.14 1.17 -18.95
CA GLY A 103 13.32 0.61 -20.02
C GLY A 103 12.37 -0.52 -19.65
N SER A 104 12.44 -1.07 -18.44
CA SER A 104 11.58 -2.18 -18.00
C SER A 104 10.42 -1.77 -17.09
N SER A 105 10.35 -0.50 -16.66
CA SER A 105 9.28 0.00 -15.79
C SER A 105 8.14 0.60 -16.61
N PRO A 106 6.88 0.14 -16.44
CA PRO A 106 5.73 0.81 -17.01
C PRO A 106 5.61 2.25 -16.49
N SER A 107 5.19 3.17 -17.35
CA SER A 107 4.89 4.54 -16.90
C SER A 107 3.65 4.56 -16.00
N THR A 108 3.77 5.05 -14.78
CA THR A 108 2.64 5.27 -13.87
C THR A 108 1.93 6.61 -14.12
N ASP A 109 2.52 7.46 -14.94
CA ASP A 109 2.06 8.84 -15.16
C ASP A 109 0.57 8.99 -15.49
N PRO A 110 -0.02 8.24 -16.46
CA PRO A 110 -1.43 8.43 -16.81
C PRO A 110 -2.36 8.08 -15.65
N PHE A 111 -2.00 7.07 -14.87
CA PHE A 111 -2.78 6.61 -13.72
C PHE A 111 -2.74 7.60 -12.57
N VAL A 112 -1.57 8.11 -12.23
CA VAL A 112 -1.37 9.08 -11.15
C VAL A 112 -1.98 10.43 -11.49
N LYS A 113 -1.89 10.86 -12.76
CA LYS A 113 -2.44 12.15 -13.24
C LYS A 113 -3.93 12.31 -12.97
N LYS A 114 -4.73 11.25 -13.05
CA LYS A 114 -6.17 11.36 -12.75
C LYS A 114 -6.43 11.73 -11.29
N TYR A 115 -5.64 11.17 -10.35
CA TYR A 115 -5.75 11.48 -8.93
C TYR A 115 -5.19 12.89 -8.63
N ALA A 116 -4.06 13.26 -9.24
CA ALA A 116 -3.53 14.62 -9.10
C ALA A 116 -4.57 15.68 -9.49
N ARG A 117 -5.27 15.47 -10.60
CA ARG A 117 -6.37 16.36 -11.03
C ARG A 117 -7.55 16.36 -10.05
N ALA A 118 -7.91 15.19 -9.50
CA ALA A 118 -9.01 15.09 -8.53
C ALA A 118 -8.68 15.76 -7.19
N PHE A 119 -7.39 15.86 -6.85
CA PHE A 119 -6.89 16.54 -5.64
C PHE A 119 -6.64 18.02 -5.82
N SER A 120 -6.57 18.52 -7.07
CA SER A 120 -6.28 19.92 -7.35
C SER A 120 -7.30 20.85 -6.72
N GLY A 121 -6.81 21.91 -6.08
CA GLY A 121 -7.60 22.88 -5.32
C GLY A 121 -8.10 22.36 -3.96
N LYS A 122 -7.67 21.16 -3.52
CA LYS A 122 -8.15 20.50 -2.29
C LYS A 122 -7.01 20.16 -1.33
N VAL A 123 -6.01 21.03 -1.21
CA VAL A 123 -4.80 20.75 -0.42
C VAL A 123 -5.12 20.40 1.03
N GLU A 124 -6.04 21.13 1.67
CA GLU A 124 -6.39 20.87 3.07
C GLU A 124 -7.19 19.57 3.22
N GLU A 125 -8.11 19.27 2.30
CA GLU A 125 -8.87 18.00 2.30
C GLU A 125 -7.94 16.80 2.09
N VAL A 126 -7.00 16.89 1.16
CA VAL A 126 -5.96 15.86 0.94
C VAL A 126 -5.13 15.66 2.20
N LYS A 127 -4.73 16.74 2.86
CA LYS A 127 -4.00 16.70 4.12
C LYS A 127 -4.79 15.97 5.21
N GLN A 128 -6.07 16.34 5.39
CA GLN A 128 -6.93 15.69 6.40
C GLN A 128 -7.15 14.21 6.07
N ALA A 129 -7.34 13.86 4.79
CA ALA A 129 -7.46 12.47 4.35
C ALA A 129 -6.19 11.67 4.68
N CYS A 130 -5.00 12.22 4.41
CA CYS A 130 -3.74 11.57 4.78
C CYS A 130 -3.63 11.34 6.29
N ILE A 131 -4.04 12.32 7.11
CA ILE A 131 -4.04 12.19 8.58
C ILE A 131 -5.02 11.09 9.04
N CYS A 132 -6.25 11.07 8.48
CA CYS A 132 -7.25 10.05 8.78
C CYS A 132 -6.75 8.62 8.48
N LEU A 133 -5.97 8.47 7.41
CA LEU A 133 -5.34 7.20 7.03
C LEU A 133 -4.06 6.86 7.83
N GLY A 134 -3.75 7.66 8.87
CA GLY A 134 -2.62 7.45 9.76
C GLY A 134 -1.31 8.08 9.27
N GLY A 135 -1.35 8.88 8.20
CA GLY A 135 -0.19 9.57 7.66
C GLY A 135 0.39 10.59 8.61
N LYS A 136 1.72 10.73 8.59
CA LYS A 136 2.46 11.73 9.35
C LYS A 136 3.02 12.77 8.40
N GLN A 137 2.61 14.03 8.58
CA GLN A 137 3.17 15.13 7.80
C GLN A 137 4.66 15.28 8.13
N THR A 138 5.48 15.34 7.10
CA THR A 138 6.92 15.50 7.23
C THR A 138 7.37 16.85 6.69
N LYS A 139 8.68 17.13 6.79
CA LYS A 139 9.25 18.34 6.20
C LYS A 139 8.98 18.35 4.68
N ARG A 140 8.55 19.49 4.17
CA ARG A 140 8.36 19.69 2.73
C ARG A 140 9.64 19.43 1.96
N LEU A 141 9.57 18.52 0.99
CA LEU A 141 10.67 18.19 0.10
C LEU A 141 10.36 18.69 -1.31
N ALA A 142 11.38 19.20 -2.00
CA ALA A 142 11.30 19.62 -3.40
C ALA A 142 10.14 20.59 -3.71
N GLY A 143 9.78 21.48 -2.76
CA GLY A 143 8.72 22.48 -2.96
C GLY A 143 7.29 21.91 -3.01
N ALA A 144 7.06 20.67 -2.60
CA ALA A 144 5.72 20.09 -2.52
C ALA A 144 4.84 20.87 -1.54
N ASP A 145 3.55 21.01 -1.85
CA ASP A 145 2.56 21.59 -0.93
C ASP A 145 2.32 20.69 0.26
N LEU A 146 2.27 19.38 0.01
CA LEU A 146 2.16 18.34 1.03
C LEU A 146 3.25 17.30 0.87
N THR A 147 3.78 16.86 2.02
CA THR A 147 4.66 15.69 2.11
C THR A 147 4.26 14.87 3.33
N PHE A 148 3.89 13.61 3.09
CA PHE A 148 3.41 12.70 4.12
C PHE A 148 4.15 11.36 4.06
N GLU A 149 4.58 10.87 5.21
CA GLU A 149 4.91 9.48 5.38
C GLU A 149 3.63 8.70 5.69
N MET A 150 3.25 7.83 4.76
CA MET A 150 2.00 7.07 4.80
C MET A 150 2.27 5.65 5.25
N PRO A 151 1.82 5.22 6.45
CA PRO A 151 1.90 3.83 6.85
C PRO A 151 0.90 3.03 6.01
N VAL A 152 1.40 2.11 5.20
CA VAL A 152 0.55 1.36 4.26
C VAL A 152 0.38 -0.11 4.65
N LEU A 153 1.38 -0.69 5.34
CA LEU A 153 1.37 -2.05 5.87
C LEU A 153 2.10 -2.06 7.22
N PRO A 154 2.05 -3.14 8.02
CA PRO A 154 2.81 -3.25 9.26
C PRO A 154 4.30 -2.93 9.05
N ASP A 155 4.82 -1.95 9.79
CA ASP A 155 6.21 -1.47 9.74
C ASP A 155 6.70 -1.07 8.34
N PHE A 156 5.77 -0.78 7.41
CA PHE A 156 6.09 -0.38 6.06
C PHE A 156 5.32 0.89 5.65
N SER A 157 6.09 1.92 5.28
CA SER A 157 5.57 3.22 4.84
C SER A 157 6.06 3.59 3.46
N VAL A 158 5.32 4.47 2.79
CA VAL A 158 5.72 5.17 1.56
C VAL A 158 5.67 6.68 1.79
N LEU A 159 6.42 7.46 1.01
CA LEU A 159 6.39 8.91 1.09
C LEU A 159 5.53 9.46 -0.05
N LEU A 160 4.44 10.12 0.30
CA LEU A 160 3.56 10.83 -0.62
C LEU A 160 3.97 12.29 -0.71
N GLN A 161 4.15 12.82 -1.91
CA GLN A 161 4.30 14.22 -2.20
C GLN A 161 3.18 14.67 -3.14
N PHE A 162 2.58 15.81 -2.84
CA PHE A 162 1.57 16.46 -3.68
C PHE A 162 1.94 17.91 -3.92
N TRP A 163 1.86 18.32 -5.18
CA TRP A 163 1.92 19.70 -5.64
C TRP A 163 0.57 20.03 -6.23
N ASP A 164 -0.04 21.09 -5.74
CA ASP A 164 -1.25 21.61 -6.35
C ASP A 164 -0.95 22.27 -7.69
N GLY A 165 -1.92 22.30 -8.57
CA GLY A 165 -1.77 22.96 -9.85
C GLY A 165 -1.99 24.48 -9.73
N ASP A 166 -1.34 25.22 -10.59
CA ASP A 166 -1.53 26.65 -10.80
C ASP A 166 -1.72 26.98 -12.29
N GLU A 167 -1.65 28.26 -12.67
CA GLU A 167 -1.81 28.70 -14.06
C GLU A 167 -0.66 28.21 -14.98
N GLU A 168 0.53 27.94 -14.41
CA GLU A 168 1.71 27.55 -15.17
C GLU A 168 1.96 26.03 -15.14
N PHE A 169 1.64 25.37 -14.02
CA PHE A 169 1.99 23.95 -13.80
C PHE A 169 0.76 23.11 -13.42
N PRO A 170 0.60 21.94 -14.06
CA PRO A 170 -0.46 21.02 -13.67
C PRO A 170 -0.18 20.39 -12.31
N PRO A 171 -1.23 19.94 -11.58
CA PRO A 171 -1.08 19.27 -10.31
C PRO A 171 -0.28 17.96 -10.48
N LYS A 172 0.50 17.63 -9.45
CA LYS A 172 1.40 16.46 -9.48
C LYS A 172 1.35 15.70 -8.17
N ILE A 173 1.40 14.38 -8.28
CA ILE A 173 1.63 13.45 -7.17
C ILE A 173 2.89 12.64 -7.47
N LEU A 174 3.69 12.40 -6.44
CA LEU A 174 4.82 11.49 -6.48
C LEU A 174 4.80 10.60 -5.24
N LEU A 175 4.84 9.28 -5.45
CA LEU A 175 5.15 8.34 -4.38
C LEU A 175 6.63 7.95 -4.46
N LEU A 176 7.26 8.02 -3.31
CA LEU A 176 8.63 7.58 -3.11
C LEU A 176 8.64 6.38 -2.17
N TRP A 177 9.53 5.46 -2.47
CA TRP A 177 9.68 4.18 -1.82
C TRP A 177 11.02 4.11 -1.10
N ASP A 178 11.05 3.52 0.09
CA ASP A 178 12.33 3.28 0.75
C ASP A 178 13.18 2.32 -0.09
N LYS A 179 14.49 2.50 -0.06
CA LYS A 179 15.42 1.69 -0.86
C LYS A 179 15.33 0.17 -0.59
N VAL A 180 14.79 -0.21 0.57
CA VAL A 180 14.59 -1.63 0.94
C VAL A 180 13.18 -2.16 0.64
N SER A 181 12.32 -1.37 -0.03
CA SER A 181 10.91 -1.74 -0.28
C SER A 181 10.74 -3.10 -0.95
N LEU A 182 11.65 -3.49 -1.87
CA LEU A 182 11.57 -4.80 -2.52
C LEU A 182 11.99 -5.97 -1.63
N SER A 183 12.39 -5.72 -0.37
CA SER A 183 12.47 -6.77 0.65
C SER A 183 11.10 -7.08 1.29
N TYR A 184 10.11 -6.21 1.09
CA TYR A 184 8.77 -6.33 1.65
C TYR A 184 7.74 -6.79 0.61
N LEU A 185 7.87 -6.35 -0.65
CA LEU A 185 6.91 -6.55 -1.73
C LEU A 185 7.64 -6.83 -3.04
N HIS A 186 7.00 -7.59 -3.93
CA HIS A 186 7.44 -7.65 -5.32
C HIS A 186 7.22 -6.30 -6.03
N PHE A 187 8.01 -6.08 -7.06
CA PHE A 187 7.96 -4.83 -7.83
C PHE A 187 6.56 -4.50 -8.37
N GLU A 188 5.85 -5.48 -8.91
CA GLU A 188 4.51 -5.29 -9.45
C GLU A 188 3.50 -4.85 -8.40
N THR A 189 3.62 -5.36 -7.19
CA THR A 189 2.72 -5.03 -6.06
C THR A 189 2.84 -3.57 -5.64
N THR A 190 3.97 -2.91 -5.91
CA THR A 190 4.09 -1.46 -5.68
C THR A 190 3.08 -0.65 -6.48
N TYR A 191 2.69 -1.10 -7.68
CA TYR A 191 1.67 -0.42 -8.49
C TYR A 191 0.27 -0.61 -7.91
N TYR A 192 -0.05 -1.80 -7.38
CA TYR A 192 -1.32 -2.05 -6.70
C TYR A 192 -1.44 -1.15 -5.48
N LEU A 193 -0.44 -1.18 -4.61
CA LEU A 193 -0.40 -0.38 -3.39
C LEU A 193 -0.51 1.14 -3.69
N GLN A 194 0.21 1.63 -4.70
CA GLN A 194 0.08 3.03 -5.14
C GLN A 194 -1.36 3.36 -5.53
N GLY A 195 -2.01 2.47 -6.29
CA GLY A 195 -3.39 2.65 -6.72
C GLY A 195 -4.36 2.66 -5.55
N ASP A 196 -4.22 1.71 -4.65
CA ASP A 196 -5.08 1.56 -3.48
C ASP A 196 -4.93 2.77 -2.53
N LEU A 197 -3.70 3.26 -2.31
CA LEU A 197 -3.45 4.44 -1.49
C LEU A 197 -4.13 5.70 -2.07
N LEU A 198 -3.95 5.96 -3.36
CA LEU A 198 -4.55 7.13 -4.00
C LEU A 198 -6.09 7.04 -4.04
N LYS A 199 -6.63 5.82 -4.24
CA LYS A 199 -8.07 5.56 -4.17
C LYS A 199 -8.60 5.82 -2.75
N ALA A 200 -7.90 5.33 -1.72
CA ALA A 200 -8.29 5.53 -0.32
C ALA A 200 -8.30 7.02 0.06
N ILE A 201 -7.27 7.79 -0.33
CA ILE A 201 -7.24 9.23 -0.10
C ILE A 201 -8.44 9.90 -0.78
N LEU A 202 -8.72 9.58 -2.06
CA LEU A 202 -9.84 10.15 -2.80
C LEU A 202 -11.19 9.85 -2.14
N GLN A 203 -11.38 8.61 -1.67
CA GLN A 203 -12.60 8.20 -0.98
C GLN A 203 -12.79 8.88 0.39
N THR A 204 -11.69 9.27 1.04
CA THR A 204 -11.74 9.99 2.33
C THR A 204 -12.03 11.47 2.14
N ILE A 205 -11.70 12.05 0.99
CA ILE A 205 -12.04 13.46 0.67
C ILE A 205 -13.55 13.63 0.43
N GLY A 206 -14.23 12.61 -0.07
CA GLY A 206 -15.68 12.64 -0.40
C GLY A 206 -15.92 12.98 -1.85
#